data_721e2c994cec5edb06e16c2aaf53186e
#
_entry.id   721e2c994cec5edb06e16c2aaf53186e
#
_cell.length_a   1.000
_cell.length_b   1.000
_cell.length_c   1.000
_cell.angle_alpha   90.00
_cell.angle_beta   90.00
_cell.angle_gamma   90.00
#
_symmetry.space_group_name_H-M   'P 1'
#
loop_
_entity.id
_entity.type
_entity.pdbx_description
1 polymer ?
#
loop_
_entity_poly.entity_id
_entity_poly.type
_entity_poly.pdbx_seq_one_letter_code
_entity_poly.pdbx_strand_id
1 'polypeptide(L)'
;MSVLEVCFVRHAQSVSNAAGIWQGQGDSPLSEMGRAQVEGLTRTLRDQPYDLAISSDLSRAADTAKSLGINVEQDRAWREIDVGEWEGLTMDEVIERFPEQMVALRERRTFEIGGGESWPEVFARADGALAALRGRLPEGGRAIVFTHGGIIASILAGLVGARDAFPWPLGRMRNTGRTTLRFQDERVELLAHNDDRHLNEELRQPYEPRPDQVLVRLSTVGEASDPGTTDFNSAIKSARNTSAGGVVSVSAASQRIAKLAQDTAGTVPSEFRFLEPPLGHTSELLISDGQPMLLDYALPSIQI
;
A
#
# COMPACT_ATOMS: atom_id res chain seq x y z
N MET A 1 12.57 -18.45 18.03
CA MET A 1 12.49 -17.46 16.95
C MET A 1 11.12 -16.83 17.03
N SER A 2 11.06 -15.56 17.41
CA SER A 2 9.79 -14.85 17.54
C SER A 2 9.27 -14.49 16.15
N VAL A 3 8.05 -14.90 15.84
CA VAL A 3 7.37 -14.52 14.57
C VAL A 3 6.25 -13.57 14.93
N LEU A 4 6.28 -12.35 14.38
CA LEU A 4 5.22 -11.36 14.57
C LEU A 4 4.50 -11.09 13.24
N GLU A 5 3.19 -10.91 13.27
CA GLU A 5 2.43 -10.45 12.10
C GLU A 5 1.79 -9.10 12.35
N VAL A 6 1.93 -8.20 11.39
CA VAL A 6 1.31 -6.88 11.44
C VAL A 6 0.49 -6.67 10.17
N CYS A 7 -0.80 -6.46 10.34
CA CYS A 7 -1.73 -6.11 9.28
C CYS A 7 -2.01 -4.61 9.32
N PHE A 8 -1.55 -3.87 8.33
CA PHE A 8 -1.89 -2.46 8.14
C PHE A 8 -3.15 -2.36 7.28
N VAL A 9 -4.06 -1.50 7.69
CA VAL A 9 -5.32 -1.22 6.98
C VAL A 9 -5.37 0.27 6.70
N ARG A 10 -5.43 0.67 5.43
CA ARG A 10 -5.77 2.05 5.11
C ARG A 10 -7.24 2.30 5.49
N HIS A 11 -7.54 3.44 6.10
CA HIS A 11 -8.91 3.84 6.40
C HIS A 11 -9.85 3.74 5.19
N ALA A 12 -11.14 3.56 5.43
CA ALA A 12 -12.18 3.56 4.42
C ALA A 12 -12.30 4.95 3.74
N GLN A 13 -12.95 5.00 2.58
CA GLN A 13 -13.08 6.24 1.83
C GLN A 13 -13.72 7.34 2.67
N SER A 14 -13.05 8.48 2.78
CA SER A 14 -13.58 9.71 3.34
C SER A 14 -14.26 10.57 2.28
N VAL A 15 -15.02 11.56 2.71
CA VAL A 15 -15.62 12.56 1.81
C VAL A 15 -14.55 13.29 1.00
N SER A 16 -13.43 13.67 1.63
CA SER A 16 -12.32 14.31 0.92
C SER A 16 -11.62 13.37 -0.06
N ASN A 17 -11.51 12.06 0.23
CA ASN A 17 -11.01 11.09 -0.76
C ASN A 17 -11.90 11.04 -1.99
N ALA A 18 -13.23 11.02 -1.79
CA ALA A 18 -14.19 11.01 -2.90
C ALA A 18 -14.10 12.28 -3.76
N ALA A 19 -13.76 13.41 -3.14
CA ALA A 19 -13.58 14.70 -3.81
C ALA A 19 -12.16 14.91 -4.40
N GLY A 20 -11.22 13.97 -4.21
CA GLY A 20 -9.83 14.12 -4.68
C GLY A 20 -9.02 15.18 -3.93
N ILE A 21 -9.41 15.49 -2.70
CA ILE A 21 -8.82 16.55 -1.87
C ILE A 21 -7.75 15.98 -0.93
N TRP A 22 -6.61 16.66 -0.82
CA TRP A 22 -5.58 16.37 0.16
C TRP A 22 -6.10 16.64 1.57
N GLN A 23 -5.99 15.64 2.44
CA GLN A 23 -6.52 15.74 3.80
C GLN A 23 -5.47 16.00 4.85
N GLY A 24 -4.25 15.49 4.63
CA GLY A 24 -3.21 15.54 5.65
C GLY A 24 -3.71 15.05 7.00
N GLN A 25 -3.54 15.87 8.04
CA GLN A 25 -4.07 15.64 9.37
C GLN A 25 -5.44 16.30 9.62
N GLY A 26 -5.99 17.00 8.63
CA GLY A 26 -7.35 17.51 8.66
C GLY A 26 -8.40 16.43 8.79
N ASP A 27 -9.54 16.77 9.39
CA ASP A 27 -10.60 15.83 9.64
C ASP A 27 -11.59 15.76 8.47
N SER A 28 -12.03 14.56 8.15
CA SER A 28 -13.02 14.29 7.10
C SER A 28 -13.75 12.98 7.41
N PRO A 29 -15.09 13.01 7.54
CA PRO A 29 -15.86 11.82 7.87
C PRO A 29 -15.83 10.79 6.73
N LEU A 30 -16.19 9.55 7.03
CA LEU A 30 -16.37 8.51 6.03
C LEU A 30 -17.49 8.89 5.05
N SER A 31 -17.26 8.65 3.76
CA SER A 31 -18.29 8.76 2.72
C SER A 31 -19.31 7.62 2.85
N GLU A 32 -20.38 7.66 2.07
CA GLU A 32 -21.34 6.55 2.01
C GLU A 32 -20.65 5.26 1.53
N MET A 33 -19.85 5.35 0.46
CA MET A 33 -19.03 4.24 0.00
C MET A 33 -18.06 3.76 1.08
N GLY A 34 -17.44 4.68 1.82
CA GLY A 34 -16.55 4.33 2.92
C GLY A 34 -17.23 3.51 4.01
N ARG A 35 -18.47 3.86 4.38
CA ARG A 35 -19.25 3.06 5.34
C ARG A 35 -19.55 1.66 4.82
N ALA A 36 -19.91 1.52 3.55
CA ALA A 36 -20.12 0.21 2.93
C ALA A 36 -18.81 -0.61 2.85
N GLN A 37 -17.67 0.04 2.57
CA GLN A 37 -16.35 -0.61 2.62
C GLN A 37 -16.02 -1.15 4.02
N VAL A 38 -16.35 -0.38 5.07
CA VAL A 38 -16.18 -0.78 6.48
C VAL A 38 -16.97 -2.06 6.79
N GLU A 39 -18.20 -2.18 6.31
CA GLU A 39 -19.01 -3.40 6.50
C GLU A 39 -18.35 -4.63 5.86
N GLY A 40 -17.81 -4.49 4.65
CA GLY A 40 -17.06 -5.55 3.96
C GLY A 40 -15.83 -5.97 4.76
N LEU A 41 -15.05 -5.00 5.21
CA LEU A 41 -13.85 -5.22 6.02
C LEU A 41 -14.20 -5.93 7.34
N THR A 42 -15.23 -5.48 8.04
CA THR A 42 -15.69 -6.05 9.31
C THR A 42 -16.01 -7.53 9.19
N ARG A 43 -16.73 -7.94 8.13
CA ARG A 43 -17.05 -9.36 7.90
C ARG A 43 -15.82 -10.24 7.80
N THR A 44 -14.71 -9.71 7.28
CA THR A 44 -13.47 -10.46 7.10
C THR A 44 -12.59 -10.48 8.34
N LEU A 45 -12.61 -9.43 9.15
CA LEU A 45 -11.68 -9.26 10.27
C LEU A 45 -12.27 -9.63 11.64
N ARG A 46 -13.60 -9.68 11.78
CA ARG A 46 -14.30 -9.86 13.07
C ARG A 46 -13.82 -11.05 13.88
N ASP A 47 -13.56 -12.18 13.21
CA ASP A 47 -13.21 -13.44 13.86
C ASP A 47 -11.69 -13.70 13.85
N GLN A 48 -10.90 -12.70 13.45
CA GLN A 48 -9.45 -12.83 13.45
C GLN A 48 -8.88 -12.46 14.83
N PRO A 49 -8.06 -13.31 15.44
CA PRO A 49 -7.42 -12.97 16.70
C PRO A 49 -6.32 -11.93 16.47
N TYR A 50 -6.36 -10.85 17.24
CA TYR A 50 -5.29 -9.86 17.32
C TYR A 50 -4.93 -9.63 18.79
N ASP A 51 -3.65 -9.66 19.12
CA ASP A 51 -3.14 -9.36 20.45
C ASP A 51 -3.11 -7.86 20.70
N LEU A 52 -3.02 -7.07 19.63
CA LEU A 52 -2.98 -5.62 19.67
C LEU A 52 -3.68 -5.02 18.46
N ALA A 53 -4.62 -4.11 18.73
CA ALA A 53 -5.29 -3.31 17.71
C ALA A 53 -5.05 -1.82 17.98
N ILE A 54 -4.51 -1.12 17.00
CA ILE A 54 -4.21 0.31 17.07
C ILE A 54 -4.86 1.04 15.91
N SER A 55 -5.25 2.28 16.13
CA SER A 55 -5.73 3.18 15.09
C SER A 55 -5.04 4.54 15.22
N SER A 56 -4.81 5.19 14.08
CA SER A 56 -4.70 6.65 14.07
C SER A 56 -5.92 7.26 14.77
N ASP A 57 -5.73 8.35 15.48
CA ASP A 57 -6.80 9.08 16.15
C ASP A 57 -7.63 9.98 15.20
N LEU A 58 -7.21 10.13 13.93
CA LEU A 58 -8.01 10.81 12.91
C LEU A 58 -9.32 10.05 12.63
N SER A 59 -10.44 10.78 12.59
CA SER A 59 -11.81 10.20 12.58
C SER A 59 -11.98 9.09 11.55
N ARG A 60 -11.54 9.28 10.31
CA ARG A 60 -11.65 8.30 9.23
C ARG A 60 -10.99 6.96 9.54
N ALA A 61 -9.84 6.97 10.23
CA ALA A 61 -9.15 5.74 10.64
C ALA A 61 -9.81 5.13 11.89
N ALA A 62 -10.12 5.96 12.88
CA ALA A 62 -10.80 5.56 14.10
C ALA A 62 -12.19 4.96 13.81
N ASP A 63 -12.98 5.57 12.92
CA ASP A 63 -14.31 5.06 12.55
C ASP A 63 -14.22 3.77 11.73
N THR A 64 -13.17 3.62 10.89
CA THR A 64 -12.91 2.34 10.21
C THR A 64 -12.61 1.23 11.23
N ALA A 65 -11.83 1.52 12.26
CA ALA A 65 -11.44 0.57 13.29
C ALA A 65 -12.57 0.18 14.23
N LYS A 66 -13.44 1.12 14.62
CA LYS A 66 -14.58 0.89 15.55
C LYS A 66 -15.51 -0.23 15.09
N SER A 67 -15.61 -0.45 13.80
CA SER A 67 -16.49 -1.48 13.23
C SER A 67 -16.12 -2.92 13.62
N LEU A 68 -14.88 -3.15 14.04
CA LEU A 68 -14.45 -4.49 14.48
C LEU A 68 -15.08 -4.94 15.79
N GLY A 69 -15.58 -4.00 16.61
CA GLY A 69 -16.16 -4.31 17.92
C GLY A 69 -15.16 -4.86 18.94
N ILE A 70 -13.87 -4.65 18.72
CA ILE A 70 -12.78 -4.97 19.64
C ILE A 70 -12.21 -3.69 20.27
N ASN A 71 -11.43 -3.83 21.35
CA ASN A 71 -10.73 -2.70 21.92
C ASN A 71 -9.61 -2.24 20.96
N VAL A 72 -9.68 -0.99 20.51
CA VAL A 72 -8.69 -0.37 19.61
C VAL A 72 -8.11 0.84 20.32
N GLU A 73 -6.80 0.84 20.50
CA GLU A 73 -6.06 1.95 21.07
C GLU A 73 -5.84 3.03 20.01
N GLN A 74 -6.00 4.30 20.37
CA GLN A 74 -5.70 5.42 19.48
C GLN A 74 -4.29 5.94 19.74
N ASP A 75 -3.53 6.16 18.67
CA ASP A 75 -2.16 6.69 18.77
C ASP A 75 -1.86 7.64 17.60
N ARG A 76 -1.47 8.87 17.95
CA ARG A 76 -1.12 9.95 17.01
C ARG A 76 0.09 9.62 16.13
N ALA A 77 0.96 8.72 16.56
CA ALA A 77 2.09 8.28 15.77
C ALA A 77 1.68 7.66 14.43
N TRP A 78 0.43 7.17 14.32
CA TRP A 78 -0.15 6.59 13.11
C TRP A 78 -0.95 7.56 12.25
N ARG A 79 -0.96 8.87 12.56
CA ARG A 79 -1.60 9.90 11.72
C ARG A 79 -0.99 9.95 10.32
N GLU A 80 -1.79 10.40 9.36
CA GLU A 80 -1.33 10.71 8.01
C GLU A 80 -0.22 11.79 8.05
N ILE A 81 0.44 11.96 6.95
CA ILE A 81 1.42 13.01 6.73
C ILE A 81 0.75 14.36 6.98
N ASP A 82 1.39 15.22 7.75
CA ASP A 82 1.01 16.62 7.83
C ASP A 82 1.43 17.30 6.52
N VAL A 83 0.46 17.70 5.74
CA VAL A 83 0.68 18.34 4.44
C VAL A 83 0.45 19.84 4.48
N GLY A 84 0.30 20.41 5.68
CA GLY A 84 0.19 21.85 5.91
C GLY A 84 -0.81 22.52 4.98
N GLU A 85 -0.39 23.56 4.24
CA GLU A 85 -1.24 24.37 3.36
C GLU A 85 -1.78 23.59 2.13
N TRP A 86 -1.38 22.34 1.91
CA TRP A 86 -2.01 21.50 0.89
C TRP A 86 -3.35 20.92 1.36
N GLU A 87 -3.64 20.98 2.66
CA GLU A 87 -4.93 20.52 3.17
C GLU A 87 -6.10 21.29 2.53
N GLY A 88 -7.11 20.54 2.12
CA GLY A 88 -8.30 21.11 1.47
C GLY A 88 -8.14 21.39 -0.02
N LEU A 89 -6.96 21.20 -0.61
CA LEU A 89 -6.68 21.42 -2.02
C LEU A 89 -6.77 20.14 -2.83
N THR A 90 -7.14 20.28 -4.10
CA THR A 90 -6.96 19.25 -5.13
C THR A 90 -5.50 19.22 -5.59
N MET A 91 -5.10 18.15 -6.32
CA MET A 91 -3.75 18.08 -6.90
C MET A 91 -3.47 19.23 -7.88
N ASP A 92 -4.47 19.64 -8.68
CA ASP A 92 -4.30 20.72 -9.65
C ASP A 92 -4.07 22.05 -8.95
N GLU A 93 -4.80 22.33 -7.86
CA GLU A 93 -4.59 23.53 -7.03
C GLU A 93 -3.23 23.50 -6.33
N VAL A 94 -2.76 22.34 -5.88
CA VAL A 94 -1.41 22.18 -5.31
C VAL A 94 -0.34 22.49 -6.37
N ILE A 95 -0.47 21.97 -7.59
CA ILE A 95 0.45 22.25 -8.69
C ILE A 95 0.50 23.76 -9.01
N GLU A 96 -0.66 24.41 -9.00
CA GLU A 96 -0.77 25.85 -9.29
C GLU A 96 -0.17 26.70 -8.18
N ARG A 97 -0.46 26.39 -6.91
CA ARG A 97 -0.06 27.21 -5.75
C ARG A 97 1.36 26.95 -5.27
N PHE A 98 1.87 25.72 -5.44
CA PHE A 98 3.16 25.28 -4.93
C PHE A 98 4.08 24.71 -6.03
N PRO A 99 4.30 25.42 -7.15
CA PRO A 99 5.07 24.90 -8.28
C PRO A 99 6.52 24.54 -7.90
N GLU A 100 7.12 25.28 -6.96
CA GLU A 100 8.49 25.01 -6.48
C GLU A 100 8.58 23.71 -5.69
N GLN A 101 7.55 23.36 -4.92
CA GLN A 101 7.48 22.09 -4.20
C GLN A 101 7.28 20.93 -5.18
N MET A 102 6.54 21.13 -6.29
CA MET A 102 6.43 20.14 -7.36
C MET A 102 7.76 19.88 -8.07
N VAL A 103 8.56 20.93 -8.27
CA VAL A 103 9.93 20.78 -8.79
C VAL A 103 10.80 20.02 -7.78
N ALA A 104 10.77 20.42 -6.51
CA ALA A 104 11.51 19.74 -5.45
C ALA A 104 11.17 18.25 -5.35
N LEU A 105 9.86 17.89 -5.47
CA LEU A 105 9.40 16.53 -5.48
C LEU A 105 9.98 15.71 -6.67
N ARG A 106 9.98 16.30 -7.87
CA ARG A 106 10.57 15.66 -9.08
C ARG A 106 12.07 15.48 -8.96
N GLU A 107 12.75 16.43 -8.35
CA GLU A 107 14.20 16.43 -8.13
C GLU A 107 14.60 15.64 -6.87
N ARG A 108 13.62 15.05 -6.17
CA ARG A 108 13.82 14.29 -4.93
C ARG A 108 14.53 15.09 -3.84
N ARG A 109 14.32 16.42 -3.82
CA ARG A 109 14.82 17.28 -2.75
C ARG A 109 13.93 17.18 -1.53
N THR A 110 14.52 17.25 -0.35
CA THR A 110 13.78 17.35 0.91
C THR A 110 13.16 18.74 1.04
N PHE A 111 11.88 18.79 1.42
CA PHE A 111 11.14 20.02 1.73
C PHE A 111 9.99 19.67 2.70
N GLU A 112 9.49 20.66 3.40
CA GLU A 112 8.28 20.58 4.21
C GLU A 112 7.05 20.66 3.29
N ILE A 113 6.25 19.61 3.27
CA ILE A 113 5.08 19.48 2.38
C ILE A 113 4.03 20.51 2.83
N GLY A 114 3.81 21.56 2.04
CA GLY A 114 2.89 22.65 2.40
C GLY A 114 3.25 23.36 3.71
N GLY A 115 4.49 23.26 4.20
CA GLY A 115 4.90 23.75 5.51
C GLY A 115 4.54 22.82 6.68
N GLY A 116 4.13 21.60 6.39
CA GLY A 116 3.91 20.52 7.36
C GLY A 116 5.15 19.65 7.55
N GLU A 117 4.99 18.31 7.53
CA GLU A 117 6.10 17.37 7.69
C GLU A 117 6.97 17.28 6.42
N SER A 118 8.26 17.11 6.60
CA SER A 118 9.17 16.62 5.57
C SER A 118 9.19 15.08 5.52
N TRP A 119 9.62 14.51 4.39
CA TRP A 119 9.73 13.04 4.27
C TRP A 119 10.63 12.40 5.34
N PRO A 120 11.80 12.95 5.71
CA PRO A 120 12.60 12.41 6.80
C PRO A 120 11.86 12.36 8.16
N GLU A 121 11.03 13.36 8.48
CA GLU A 121 10.22 13.39 9.69
C GLU A 121 9.13 12.32 9.66
N VAL A 122 8.44 12.18 8.52
CA VAL A 122 7.43 11.11 8.31
C VAL A 122 8.07 9.74 8.48
N PHE A 123 9.24 9.49 7.86
CA PHE A 123 9.94 8.21 8.01
C PHE A 123 10.35 7.94 9.46
N ALA A 124 10.90 8.94 10.15
CA ALA A 124 11.32 8.78 11.55
C ALA A 124 10.12 8.44 12.46
N ARG A 125 8.98 9.11 12.26
CA ARG A 125 7.74 8.86 13.00
C ARG A 125 7.18 7.46 12.70
N ALA A 126 7.12 7.07 11.45
CA ALA A 126 6.61 5.76 11.01
C ALA A 126 7.49 4.60 11.53
N ASP A 127 8.82 4.74 11.45
CA ASP A 127 9.78 3.76 12.00
C ASP A 127 9.66 3.64 13.52
N GLY A 128 9.56 4.77 14.22
CA GLY A 128 9.36 4.79 15.67
C GLY A 128 8.04 4.11 16.08
N ALA A 129 6.95 4.40 15.37
CA ALA A 129 5.66 3.76 15.61
C ALA A 129 5.71 2.25 15.38
N LEU A 130 6.33 1.80 14.27
CA LEU A 130 6.51 0.37 13.97
C LEU A 130 7.38 -0.33 15.02
N ALA A 131 8.48 0.28 15.44
CA ALA A 131 9.36 -0.29 16.46
C ALA A 131 8.63 -0.41 17.82
N ALA A 132 7.90 0.62 18.24
CA ALA A 132 7.10 0.61 19.45
C ALA A 132 6.01 -0.46 19.42
N LEU A 133 5.30 -0.61 18.29
CA LEU A 133 4.30 -1.65 18.08
C LEU A 133 4.90 -3.04 18.25
N ARG A 134 6.02 -3.32 17.56
CA ARG A 134 6.68 -4.64 17.61
C ARG A 134 7.17 -4.97 19.02
N GLY A 135 7.69 -3.98 19.76
CA GLY A 135 8.15 -4.15 21.14
C GLY A 135 7.03 -4.47 22.14
N ARG A 136 5.76 -4.25 21.79
CA ARG A 136 4.58 -4.52 22.63
C ARG A 136 3.94 -5.88 22.35
N LEU A 137 4.25 -6.52 21.23
CA LEU A 137 3.65 -7.80 20.85
C LEU A 137 4.33 -8.96 21.61
N PRO A 138 3.52 -9.94 22.07
CA PRO A 138 4.07 -11.18 22.59
C PRO A 138 4.74 -12.00 21.48
N GLU A 139 5.53 -13.00 21.85
CA GLU A 139 6.07 -13.96 20.88
C GLU A 139 4.92 -14.67 20.12
N GLY A 140 5.01 -14.73 18.79
CA GLY A 140 3.92 -15.22 17.93
C GLY A 140 2.77 -14.23 17.76
N GLY A 141 2.91 -13.01 18.28
CA GLY A 141 1.82 -12.04 18.35
C GLY A 141 1.41 -11.44 17.01
N ARG A 142 0.14 -11.03 16.95
CA ARG A 142 -0.50 -10.42 15.79
C ARG A 142 -1.07 -9.06 16.13
N ALA A 143 -0.74 -8.07 15.30
CA ALA A 143 -1.32 -6.73 15.40
C ALA A 143 -2.12 -6.36 14.17
N ILE A 144 -3.12 -5.49 14.38
CA ILE A 144 -3.79 -4.77 13.31
C ILE A 144 -3.67 -3.26 13.56
N VAL A 145 -3.36 -2.51 12.51
CA VAL A 145 -3.16 -1.06 12.58
C VAL A 145 -3.99 -0.37 11.52
N PHE A 146 -4.95 0.45 11.95
CA PHE A 146 -5.75 1.30 11.07
C PHE A 146 -5.07 2.65 10.92
N THR A 147 -4.63 2.94 9.71
CA THR A 147 -3.83 4.15 9.42
C THR A 147 -4.12 4.68 8.01
N HIS A 148 -3.17 5.31 7.38
CA HIS A 148 -3.32 6.09 6.16
C HIS A 148 -2.37 5.61 5.07
N GLY A 149 -2.67 6.01 3.83
CA GLY A 149 -1.90 5.58 2.66
C GLY A 149 -0.45 6.02 2.69
N GLY A 150 -0.19 7.27 3.09
CA GLY A 150 1.16 7.82 3.17
C GLY A 150 2.03 7.12 4.21
N ILE A 151 1.46 6.79 5.37
CA ILE A 151 2.19 6.09 6.44
C ILE A 151 2.53 4.64 6.04
N ILE A 152 1.56 3.91 5.49
CA ILE A 152 1.83 2.53 5.01
C ILE A 152 2.92 2.56 3.94
N ALA A 153 2.81 3.46 2.97
CA ALA A 153 3.80 3.61 1.91
C ALA A 153 5.19 4.00 2.46
N SER A 154 5.25 4.87 3.48
CA SER A 154 6.51 5.26 4.14
C SER A 154 7.17 4.09 4.86
N ILE A 155 6.40 3.27 5.58
CA ILE A 155 6.89 2.05 6.23
C ILE A 155 7.48 1.10 5.18
N LEU A 156 6.72 0.83 4.11
CA LEU A 156 7.17 -0.06 3.05
C LEU A 156 8.42 0.48 2.35
N ALA A 157 8.46 1.78 2.02
CA ALA A 157 9.63 2.43 1.44
C ALA A 157 10.88 2.28 2.33
N GLY A 158 10.71 2.41 3.65
CA GLY A 158 11.78 2.18 4.62
C GLY A 158 12.27 0.73 4.61
N LEU A 159 11.35 -0.22 4.67
CA LEU A 159 11.68 -1.65 4.73
C LEU A 159 12.33 -2.18 3.44
N VAL A 160 11.95 -1.67 2.27
CA VAL A 160 12.55 -2.06 0.99
C VAL A 160 13.78 -1.21 0.62
N GLY A 161 14.19 -0.26 1.47
CA GLY A 161 15.35 0.59 1.20
C GLY A 161 15.13 1.64 0.10
N ALA A 162 13.88 2.00 -0.18
CA ALA A 162 13.49 2.86 -1.31
C ALA A 162 13.02 4.26 -0.88
N ARG A 163 13.52 4.80 0.25
CA ARG A 163 13.10 6.13 0.75
C ARG A 163 13.37 7.26 -0.23
N ASP A 164 14.47 7.16 -0.99
CA ASP A 164 14.88 8.15 -1.98
C ASP A 164 14.22 7.92 -3.36
N ALA A 165 13.45 6.85 -3.52
CA ALA A 165 12.78 6.51 -4.77
C ALA A 165 11.34 7.04 -4.76
N PHE A 166 11.11 8.21 -5.36
CA PHE A 166 9.75 8.71 -5.56
C PHE A 166 9.40 8.72 -7.07
N PRO A 167 8.23 8.22 -7.49
CA PRO A 167 7.22 7.50 -6.70
C PRO A 167 7.77 6.17 -6.14
N TRP A 168 7.30 5.81 -4.95
CA TRP A 168 7.76 4.58 -4.31
C TRP A 168 7.28 3.34 -5.05
N PRO A 169 8.11 2.27 -5.07
CA PRO A 169 7.81 1.06 -5.82
C PRO A 169 6.59 0.27 -5.27
N LEU A 170 6.28 0.47 -3.98
CA LEU A 170 5.10 -0.05 -3.30
C LEU A 170 4.24 1.14 -2.87
N GLY A 171 3.26 1.51 -3.69
CA GLY A 171 2.46 2.71 -3.47
C GLY A 171 0.98 2.51 -3.75
N ARG A 172 0.22 3.60 -3.62
CA ARG A 172 -1.22 3.67 -3.93
C ARG A 172 -2.10 2.69 -3.17
N MET A 173 -2.05 2.76 -1.83
CA MET A 173 -2.98 2.01 -0.99
C MET A 173 -4.43 2.32 -1.36
N ARG A 174 -5.25 1.29 -1.65
CA ARG A 174 -6.70 1.41 -1.78
C ARG A 174 -7.34 1.63 -0.42
N ASN A 175 -8.48 2.30 -0.38
CA ASN A 175 -9.27 2.41 0.86
C ASN A 175 -9.65 1.02 1.36
N THR A 176 -9.49 0.77 2.63
CA THR A 176 -9.58 -0.53 3.31
C THR A 176 -8.63 -1.61 2.81
N GLY A 177 -7.73 -1.28 1.87
CA GLY A 177 -6.67 -2.18 1.43
C GLY A 177 -5.78 -2.60 2.61
N ARG A 178 -5.51 -3.90 2.70
CA ARG A 178 -4.71 -4.51 3.77
C ARG A 178 -3.32 -4.85 3.26
N THR A 179 -2.32 -4.51 4.06
CA THR A 179 -0.93 -4.90 3.80
C THR A 179 -0.42 -5.67 5.00
N THR A 180 0.00 -6.90 4.80
CA THR A 180 0.42 -7.80 5.88
C THR A 180 1.90 -8.10 5.78
N LEU A 181 2.60 -7.80 6.86
CA LEU A 181 4.01 -8.09 7.05
C LEU A 181 4.20 -9.14 8.14
N ARG A 182 5.17 -10.02 7.92
CA ARG A 182 5.68 -10.94 8.95
C ARG A 182 7.11 -10.54 9.28
N PHE A 183 7.38 -10.44 10.58
CA PHE A 183 8.70 -10.17 11.11
C PHE A 183 9.20 -11.44 11.82
N GLN A 184 10.38 -11.89 11.45
CA GLN A 184 11.05 -13.02 12.08
C GLN A 184 12.53 -12.67 12.32
N ASP A 185 12.86 -12.39 13.56
CA ASP A 185 14.17 -11.82 13.93
C ASP A 185 14.46 -10.56 13.10
N GLU A 186 15.51 -10.55 12.29
CA GLU A 186 15.86 -9.45 11.38
C GLU A 186 15.13 -9.53 10.02
N ARG A 187 14.42 -10.63 9.73
CA ARG A 187 13.76 -10.85 8.45
C ARG A 187 12.38 -10.22 8.42
N VAL A 188 12.04 -9.65 7.28
CA VAL A 188 10.71 -9.12 7.00
C VAL A 188 10.18 -9.74 5.72
N GLU A 189 8.98 -10.29 5.79
CA GLU A 189 8.29 -10.88 4.64
C GLU A 189 7.01 -10.11 4.34
N LEU A 190 6.83 -9.70 3.10
CA LEU A 190 5.58 -9.17 2.60
C LEU A 190 4.67 -10.34 2.20
N LEU A 191 3.63 -10.59 2.99
CA LEU A 191 2.67 -11.68 2.76
C LEU A 191 1.60 -11.28 1.75
N ALA A 192 1.08 -10.07 1.89
CA ALA A 192 0.10 -9.49 0.96
C ALA A 192 0.22 -7.98 0.97
N HIS A 193 -0.04 -7.35 -0.16
CA HIS A 193 -0.03 -5.90 -0.30
C HIS A 193 -1.33 -5.44 -0.93
N ASN A 194 -1.96 -4.44 -0.29
CA ASN A 194 -3.14 -3.74 -0.79
C ASN A 194 -4.36 -4.67 -1.05
N ASP A 195 -4.54 -5.71 -0.22
CA ASP A 195 -5.63 -6.68 -0.32
C ASP A 195 -6.99 -6.05 0.01
N ASP A 196 -7.81 -5.85 -1.00
CA ASP A 196 -9.16 -5.29 -0.94
C ASP A 196 -10.26 -6.30 -1.29
N ARG A 197 -9.94 -7.61 -1.33
CA ARG A 197 -10.87 -8.69 -1.74
C ARG A 197 -12.10 -8.86 -0.87
N HIS A 198 -12.11 -8.28 0.33
CA HIS A 198 -13.30 -8.20 1.18
C HIS A 198 -14.39 -7.29 0.61
N LEU A 199 -14.08 -6.51 -0.43
CA LEU A 199 -15.02 -5.67 -1.14
C LEU A 199 -15.57 -6.39 -2.38
N ASN A 200 -16.86 -6.17 -2.67
CA ASN A 200 -17.44 -6.52 -3.97
C ASN A 200 -16.96 -5.56 -5.07
N GLU A 201 -17.25 -5.86 -6.33
CA GLU A 201 -16.79 -5.06 -7.48
C GLU A 201 -17.25 -3.59 -7.42
N GLU A 202 -18.45 -3.30 -6.90
CA GLU A 202 -18.99 -1.94 -6.81
C GLU A 202 -18.25 -1.08 -5.79
N LEU A 203 -17.73 -1.71 -4.72
CA LEU A 203 -16.99 -1.03 -3.65
C LEU A 203 -15.49 -0.99 -3.90
N ARG A 204 -14.99 -1.80 -4.83
CA ARG A 204 -13.62 -1.74 -5.28
C ARG A 204 -13.41 -0.50 -6.13
N GLN A 205 -12.26 0.08 -5.99
CA GLN A 205 -11.76 1.13 -6.86
C GLN A 205 -10.60 0.55 -7.68
N PRO A 206 -10.90 -0.17 -8.79
CA PRO A 206 -9.86 -0.72 -9.64
C PRO A 206 -9.00 0.44 -10.15
N TYR A 207 -7.72 0.16 -10.32
CA TYR A 207 -6.84 1.13 -10.94
C TYR A 207 -7.13 1.16 -12.45
N GLU A 208 -7.52 2.32 -12.94
CA GLU A 208 -7.64 2.59 -14.37
C GLU A 208 -6.35 3.26 -14.85
N PRO A 209 -5.54 2.58 -15.70
CA PRO A 209 -4.32 3.17 -16.17
C PRO A 209 -4.62 4.37 -17.09
N ARG A 210 -3.88 5.46 -16.91
CA ARG A 210 -3.94 6.62 -17.80
C ARG A 210 -3.37 6.25 -19.18
N PRO A 211 -3.57 7.07 -20.24
CA PRO A 211 -3.06 6.80 -21.58
C PRO A 211 -1.53 6.56 -21.65
N ASP A 212 -0.78 7.12 -20.71
CA ASP A 212 0.68 6.98 -20.58
C ASP A 212 1.10 5.80 -19.69
N GLN A 213 0.17 5.00 -19.20
CA GLN A 213 0.40 3.94 -18.25
C GLN A 213 -0.07 2.58 -18.77
N VAL A 214 0.57 1.51 -18.32
CA VAL A 214 0.18 0.13 -18.60
C VAL A 214 -0.01 -0.62 -17.28
N LEU A 215 -1.18 -1.25 -17.11
CA LEU A 215 -1.44 -2.15 -16.00
C LEU A 215 -1.07 -3.58 -16.40
N VAL A 216 -0.17 -4.20 -15.67
CA VAL A 216 0.21 -5.62 -15.88
C VAL A 216 -0.41 -6.45 -14.77
N ARG A 217 -1.30 -7.36 -15.14
CA ARG A 217 -1.86 -8.37 -14.25
C ARG A 217 -1.04 -9.65 -14.33
N LEU A 218 -0.54 -10.09 -13.21
CA LEU A 218 0.27 -11.28 -13.06
C LEU A 218 -0.56 -12.39 -12.42
N SER A 219 -0.69 -13.53 -13.06
CA SER A 219 -1.39 -14.69 -12.50
C SER A 219 -0.39 -15.80 -12.19
N THR A 220 -0.44 -16.32 -10.97
CA THR A 220 0.44 -17.40 -10.55
C THR A 220 -0.06 -18.74 -11.08
N VAL A 221 0.76 -19.42 -11.86
CA VAL A 221 0.48 -20.75 -12.43
C VAL A 221 1.50 -21.77 -11.96
N GLY A 222 1.17 -23.07 -12.09
CA GLY A 222 2.11 -24.15 -11.82
C GLY A 222 3.28 -24.16 -12.81
N GLU A 223 4.41 -24.75 -12.43
CA GLU A 223 5.62 -24.83 -13.25
C GLU A 223 5.38 -25.41 -14.65
N ALA A 224 4.48 -26.41 -14.74
CA ALA A 224 4.12 -27.04 -16.02
C ALA A 224 3.39 -26.08 -16.99
N SER A 225 2.77 -25.02 -16.49
CA SER A 225 2.05 -23.99 -17.26
C SER A 225 2.82 -22.68 -17.36
N ASP A 226 4.04 -22.63 -16.81
CA ASP A 226 4.88 -21.45 -16.87
C ASP A 226 5.43 -21.25 -18.30
N PRO A 227 5.19 -20.07 -18.94
CA PRO A 227 5.65 -19.80 -20.31
C PRO A 227 7.16 -19.77 -20.47
N GLY A 228 7.91 -19.85 -19.37
CA GLY A 228 9.37 -19.76 -19.39
C GLY A 228 9.88 -18.31 -19.22
N THR A 229 11.16 -18.21 -18.87
CA THR A 229 11.78 -16.91 -18.53
C THR A 229 11.80 -15.94 -19.71
N THR A 230 12.06 -16.46 -20.92
CA THR A 230 12.18 -15.61 -22.12
C THR A 230 10.84 -14.98 -22.48
N ASP A 231 9.75 -15.74 -22.48
CA ASP A 231 8.42 -15.25 -22.83
C ASP A 231 7.88 -14.29 -21.76
N PHE A 232 8.10 -14.61 -20.48
CA PHE A 232 7.72 -13.73 -19.37
C PHE A 232 8.45 -12.39 -19.45
N ASN A 233 9.79 -12.40 -19.58
CA ASN A 233 10.58 -11.18 -19.68
C ASN A 233 10.24 -10.38 -20.94
N SER A 234 9.94 -11.05 -22.05
CA SER A 234 9.52 -10.40 -23.30
C SER A 234 8.18 -9.71 -23.15
N ALA A 235 7.21 -10.33 -22.45
CA ALA A 235 5.90 -9.74 -22.16
C ALA A 235 6.03 -8.50 -21.27
N ILE A 236 6.82 -8.56 -20.19
CA ILE A 236 7.08 -7.42 -19.30
C ILE A 236 7.82 -6.30 -20.06
N LYS A 237 8.81 -6.64 -20.86
CA LYS A 237 9.53 -5.65 -21.69
C LYS A 237 8.61 -4.98 -22.71
N SER A 238 7.73 -5.76 -23.36
CA SER A 238 6.72 -5.22 -24.28
C SER A 238 5.79 -4.27 -23.57
N ALA A 239 5.28 -4.64 -22.38
CA ALA A 239 4.43 -3.77 -21.56
C ALA A 239 5.14 -2.45 -21.19
N ARG A 240 6.42 -2.51 -20.80
CA ARG A 240 7.24 -1.31 -20.49
C ARG A 240 7.43 -0.37 -21.69
N ASN A 241 7.41 -0.90 -22.91
CA ASN A 241 7.60 -0.11 -24.13
C ASN A 241 6.27 0.31 -24.77
N THR A 242 5.13 -0.07 -24.19
CA THR A 242 3.81 0.31 -24.69
C THR A 242 3.49 1.71 -24.17
N SER A 243 3.21 2.62 -25.10
CA SER A 243 2.85 4.01 -24.79
C SER A 243 1.34 4.29 -24.83
N ALA A 244 0.54 3.25 -24.96
CA ALA A 244 -0.92 3.36 -24.98
C ALA A 244 -1.48 2.75 -23.71
N GLY A 245 -2.37 3.47 -23.03
CA GLY A 245 -3.11 2.97 -21.88
C GLY A 245 -3.71 1.59 -22.16
N GLY A 246 -3.55 0.66 -21.24
CA GLY A 246 -4.06 -0.69 -21.45
C GLY A 246 -3.73 -1.64 -20.31
N VAL A 247 -4.33 -2.83 -20.41
CA VAL A 247 -4.11 -3.93 -19.46
C VAL A 247 -3.45 -5.09 -20.18
N VAL A 248 -2.33 -5.56 -19.66
CA VAL A 248 -1.61 -6.73 -20.15
C VAL A 248 -1.68 -7.83 -19.08
N SER A 249 -2.14 -9.02 -19.44
CA SER A 249 -2.18 -10.17 -18.53
C SER A 249 -1.02 -11.11 -18.82
N VAL A 250 -0.31 -11.52 -17.79
CA VAL A 250 0.85 -12.43 -17.88
C VAL A 250 0.73 -13.48 -16.80
N SER A 251 0.94 -14.75 -17.19
CA SER A 251 1.01 -15.86 -16.25
C SER A 251 2.46 -16.29 -16.03
N ALA A 252 2.82 -16.61 -14.80
CA ALA A 252 4.15 -17.09 -14.47
C ALA A 252 4.17 -17.93 -13.18
N ALA A 253 5.24 -18.71 -12.99
CA ALA A 253 5.48 -19.41 -11.74
C ALA A 253 5.72 -18.43 -10.57
N SER A 254 5.39 -18.84 -9.35
CA SER A 254 5.51 -18.05 -8.11
C SER A 254 6.83 -17.32 -7.97
N GLN A 255 7.93 -18.04 -8.18
CA GLN A 255 9.28 -17.50 -8.05
C GLN A 255 9.56 -16.34 -9.00
N ARG A 256 9.02 -16.38 -10.22
CA ARG A 256 9.20 -15.29 -11.20
C ARG A 256 8.45 -14.03 -10.80
N ILE A 257 7.23 -14.20 -10.26
CA ILE A 257 6.41 -13.08 -9.79
C ILE A 257 7.07 -12.44 -8.56
N ALA A 258 7.54 -13.26 -7.60
CA ALA A 258 8.27 -12.77 -6.43
C ALA A 258 9.57 -12.04 -6.84
N LYS A 259 10.32 -12.60 -7.80
CA LYS A 259 11.51 -11.93 -8.34
C LYS A 259 11.19 -10.62 -9.04
N LEU A 260 10.12 -10.55 -9.84
CA LEU A 260 9.71 -9.31 -10.49
C LEU A 260 9.32 -8.24 -9.47
N ALA A 261 8.60 -8.61 -8.40
CA ALA A 261 8.27 -7.71 -7.32
C ALA A 261 9.54 -7.19 -6.62
N GLN A 262 10.51 -8.08 -6.37
CA GLN A 262 11.82 -7.73 -5.84
C GLN A 262 12.57 -6.75 -6.75
N ASP A 263 12.63 -7.05 -8.05
CA ASP A 263 13.30 -6.21 -9.05
C ASP A 263 12.59 -4.84 -9.21
N THR A 264 11.26 -4.81 -9.02
CA THR A 264 10.45 -3.58 -9.03
C THR A 264 10.78 -2.70 -7.82
N ALA A 265 10.94 -3.30 -6.66
CA ALA A 265 11.30 -2.60 -5.44
C ALA A 265 12.74 -2.05 -5.46
N GLY A 266 13.57 -2.52 -6.40
CA GLY A 266 14.96 -2.08 -6.57
C GLY A 266 15.94 -2.82 -5.67
N THR A 267 16.96 -2.12 -5.15
CA THR A 267 17.94 -2.71 -4.23
C THR A 267 17.31 -2.87 -2.86
N VAL A 268 16.72 -4.04 -2.62
CA VAL A 268 16.02 -4.37 -1.38
C VAL A 268 17.03 -4.97 -0.38
N PRO A 269 16.98 -4.59 0.92
CA PRO A 269 17.81 -5.21 1.95
C PRO A 269 17.65 -6.73 1.97
N SER A 270 18.72 -7.45 2.31
CA SER A 270 18.74 -8.94 2.35
C SER A 270 17.72 -9.53 3.32
N GLU A 271 17.32 -8.75 4.32
CA GLU A 271 16.37 -9.08 5.37
C GLU A 271 14.92 -9.03 4.88
N PHE A 272 14.63 -8.24 3.82
CA PHE A 272 13.29 -8.12 3.26
C PHE A 272 13.05 -9.12 2.13
N ARG A 273 11.90 -9.78 2.13
CA ARG A 273 11.51 -10.75 1.10
C ARG A 273 10.07 -10.56 0.66
N PHE A 274 9.85 -10.72 -0.63
CA PHE A 274 8.53 -10.99 -1.19
C PHE A 274 8.26 -12.48 -1.05
N LEU A 275 7.21 -12.85 -0.30
CA LEU A 275 6.80 -14.25 -0.20
C LEU A 275 6.28 -14.73 -1.57
N GLU A 276 6.70 -15.91 -2.00
CA GLU A 276 6.23 -16.47 -3.26
C GLU A 276 4.70 -16.60 -3.26
N PRO A 277 3.98 -15.96 -4.21
CA PRO A 277 2.52 -16.01 -4.22
C PRO A 277 2.04 -17.42 -4.50
N PRO A 278 1.08 -17.97 -3.73
CA PRO A 278 0.50 -19.27 -3.97
C PRO A 278 -0.14 -19.41 -5.37
N LEU A 279 -0.34 -20.63 -5.84
CA LEU A 279 -1.03 -20.91 -7.10
C LEU A 279 -2.42 -20.27 -7.13
N GLY A 280 -2.81 -19.71 -8.27
CA GLY A 280 -4.07 -19.03 -8.45
C GLY A 280 -4.14 -17.63 -7.81
N HIS A 281 -3.02 -17.09 -7.30
CA HIS A 281 -2.97 -15.73 -6.82
C HIS A 281 -2.64 -14.75 -7.95
N THR A 282 -3.02 -13.49 -7.77
CA THR A 282 -2.75 -12.41 -8.71
C THR A 282 -1.93 -11.31 -8.04
N SER A 283 -1.19 -10.58 -8.87
CA SER A 283 -0.51 -9.35 -8.48
C SER A 283 -0.65 -8.33 -9.60
N GLU A 284 -0.69 -7.05 -9.28
CA GLU A 284 -0.81 -5.99 -10.28
C GLU A 284 0.41 -5.05 -10.22
N LEU A 285 0.95 -4.78 -11.40
CA LEU A 285 2.08 -3.89 -11.61
C LEU A 285 1.65 -2.75 -12.52
N LEU A 286 1.82 -1.52 -12.09
CA LEU A 286 1.65 -0.34 -12.93
C LEU A 286 2.98 0.05 -13.54
N ILE A 287 3.01 0.29 -14.84
CA ILE A 287 4.18 0.86 -15.54
C ILE A 287 3.79 2.27 -15.98
N SER A 288 4.53 3.26 -15.50
CA SER A 288 4.39 4.68 -15.86
C SER A 288 5.76 5.22 -16.23
N ASP A 289 5.90 5.86 -17.38
CA ASP A 289 7.19 6.35 -17.91
C ASP A 289 8.30 5.26 -17.90
N GLY A 290 7.92 4.01 -18.20
CA GLY A 290 8.82 2.86 -18.17
C GLY A 290 9.22 2.39 -16.76
N GLN A 291 8.78 3.07 -15.70
CA GLN A 291 9.06 2.71 -14.30
C GLN A 291 7.93 1.86 -13.72
N PRO A 292 8.23 0.66 -13.21
CA PRO A 292 7.23 -0.20 -12.60
C PRO A 292 6.93 0.24 -11.15
N MET A 293 5.66 0.06 -10.75
CA MET A 293 5.19 0.21 -9.38
C MET A 293 4.27 -0.97 -9.04
N LEU A 294 4.51 -1.65 -7.95
CA LEU A 294 3.65 -2.73 -7.49
C LEU A 294 2.39 -2.14 -6.84
N LEU A 295 1.22 -2.41 -7.42
CA LEU A 295 -0.07 -1.93 -6.90
C LEU A 295 -0.66 -2.88 -5.87
N ASP A 296 -0.59 -4.20 -6.13
CA ASP A 296 -0.97 -5.23 -5.19
C ASP A 296 -0.12 -6.50 -5.37
N TYR A 297 -0.11 -7.37 -4.36
CA TYR A 297 0.75 -8.54 -4.35
C TYR A 297 0.12 -9.71 -3.60
N ALA A 298 0.29 -10.90 -4.18
CA ALA A 298 -0.06 -12.18 -3.59
C ALA A 298 -1.55 -12.30 -3.19
N LEU A 299 -2.45 -11.71 -3.99
CA LEU A 299 -3.89 -11.81 -3.76
C LEU A 299 -4.45 -13.08 -4.43
N PRO A 300 -5.25 -13.93 -3.75
CA PRO A 300 -5.96 -15.01 -4.42
C PRO A 300 -6.82 -14.49 -5.56
N SER A 301 -6.80 -15.18 -6.69
CA SER A 301 -7.67 -14.85 -7.82
C SER A 301 -9.13 -14.94 -7.40
N ILE A 302 -9.92 -13.94 -7.80
CA ILE A 302 -11.38 -14.02 -7.64
C ILE A 302 -11.87 -15.01 -8.69
N GLN A 303 -12.45 -16.13 -8.26
CA GLN A 303 -13.26 -16.94 -9.16
C GLN A 303 -14.55 -16.15 -9.44
N ILE A 304 -14.64 -15.61 -10.64
CA ILE A 304 -15.85 -14.97 -11.17
C ILE A 304 -16.87 -16.06 -11.49
#